data_03a8371fb9729ac79fc6f43d80d2bdb8
#
_entry.id   03a8371fb9729ac79fc6f43d80d2bdb8
#
_cell.length_a   1.000
_cell.length_b   1.000
_cell.length_c   1.000
_cell.angle_alpha   90.00
_cell.angle_beta   90.00
_cell.angle_gamma   90.00
#
_symmetry.space_group_name_H-M   'P 1'
#
loop_
_entity.id
_entity.type
_entity.pdbx_description
1 polymer ?
#
loop_
_entity_poly.entity_id
_entity_poly.type
_entity_poly.pdbx_seq_one_letter_code
_entity_poly.pdbx_strand_id
1 'polypeptide(L)'
;MNKLFFIPIILFGFISPINAETKGKKEYPKYDFYSQCLDDALPRTMNNGLVYECSTKALQKIDPLIQERINSKGTCESEKPESHACSLKRSQTAFKNYFQSECTWNKYGPMYSYCEMMLKKDRLKWLDRTVGIRTKNN
;
A
#
# COMPACT_ATOMS: atom_id res chain seq x y z
N MET A 1 35.49 -43.42 -62.41
CA MET A 1 34.14 -43.25 -61.88
C MET A 1 34.31 -42.74 -60.44
N ASN A 2 34.36 -41.37 -60.29
CA ASN A 2 34.52 -40.73 -59.00
C ASN A 2 33.16 -40.33 -58.46
N LYS A 3 32.75 -40.93 -57.34
CA LYS A 3 31.53 -40.53 -56.62
C LYS A 3 31.90 -39.45 -55.63
N LEU A 4 31.51 -38.21 -55.90
CA LEU A 4 31.54 -37.11 -54.94
C LEU A 4 30.42 -37.30 -53.90
N PHE A 5 30.82 -37.44 -52.63
CA PHE A 5 29.93 -37.41 -51.49
C PHE A 5 29.72 -35.96 -51.08
N PHE A 6 28.48 -35.46 -51.27
CA PHE A 6 28.03 -34.20 -50.66
C PHE A 6 27.62 -34.43 -49.23
N ILE A 7 28.31 -33.82 -48.29
CA ILE A 7 27.96 -33.78 -46.89
C ILE A 7 27.11 -32.49 -46.66
N PRO A 8 25.86 -32.55 -46.23
CA PRO A 8 25.13 -31.35 -45.87
C PRO A 8 25.58 -30.87 -44.48
N ILE A 9 26.08 -29.62 -44.45
CA ILE A 9 26.40 -28.92 -43.24
C ILE A 9 25.06 -28.45 -42.60
N ILE A 10 24.63 -29.13 -41.55
CA ILE A 10 23.45 -28.70 -40.74
C ILE A 10 23.95 -27.61 -39.79
N LEU A 11 23.64 -26.35 -40.11
CA LEU A 11 23.82 -25.22 -39.20
C LEU A 11 22.78 -25.31 -38.07
N PHE A 12 23.20 -25.87 -36.94
CA PHE A 12 22.45 -25.77 -35.70
C PHE A 12 22.52 -24.32 -35.19
N GLY A 13 21.44 -23.54 -35.48
CA GLY A 13 21.26 -22.25 -34.88
C GLY A 13 20.99 -22.44 -33.38
N PHE A 14 21.95 -22.06 -32.56
CA PHE A 14 21.74 -21.95 -31.10
C PHE A 14 20.78 -20.79 -30.84
N ILE A 15 19.50 -21.11 -30.67
CA ILE A 15 18.51 -20.19 -30.09
C ILE A 15 18.79 -20.21 -28.59
N SER A 16 19.54 -19.23 -28.10
CA SER A 16 19.67 -18.99 -26.66
C SER A 16 18.28 -18.62 -26.10
N PRO A 17 17.79 -19.31 -25.08
CA PRO A 17 16.56 -18.88 -24.43
C PRO A 17 16.82 -17.50 -23.80
N ILE A 18 16.08 -16.50 -24.27
CA ILE A 18 16.00 -15.20 -23.57
C ILE A 18 15.36 -15.53 -22.22
N ASN A 19 16.19 -15.57 -21.18
CA ASN A 19 15.71 -15.61 -19.80
C ASN A 19 14.96 -14.31 -19.58
N ALA A 20 13.64 -14.35 -19.72
CA ALA A 20 12.77 -13.32 -19.18
C ALA A 20 12.98 -13.34 -17.67
N GLU A 21 13.77 -12.40 -17.15
CA GLU A 21 13.84 -12.15 -15.71
C GLU A 21 12.41 -11.91 -15.22
N THR A 22 11.83 -12.93 -14.62
CA THR A 22 10.63 -12.77 -13.80
C THR A 22 11.04 -11.87 -12.64
N LYS A 23 10.75 -10.56 -12.75
CA LYS A 23 10.88 -9.62 -11.63
C LYS A 23 10.13 -10.24 -10.47
N GLY A 24 10.89 -10.80 -9.51
CA GLY A 24 10.33 -11.35 -8.30
C GLY A 24 9.38 -10.33 -7.68
N LYS A 25 8.16 -10.74 -7.35
CA LYS A 25 7.15 -9.85 -6.77
C LYS A 25 7.74 -9.26 -5.49
N LYS A 26 8.03 -7.97 -5.50
CA LYS A 26 8.58 -7.26 -4.35
C LYS A 26 7.56 -7.32 -3.21
N GLU A 27 7.97 -7.85 -2.07
CA GLU A 27 7.13 -7.90 -0.88
C GLU A 27 7.23 -6.57 -0.12
N TYR A 28 6.09 -5.98 0.20
CA TYR A 28 6.01 -4.73 0.93
C TYR A 28 5.49 -4.96 2.34
N PRO A 29 5.95 -4.15 3.32
CA PRO A 29 5.37 -4.16 4.66
C PRO A 29 3.85 -3.92 4.60
N LYS A 30 3.13 -4.49 5.56
CA LYS A 30 1.67 -4.35 5.64
C LYS A 30 1.26 -2.87 5.60
N TYR A 31 0.31 -2.53 4.72
CA TYR A 31 -0.19 -1.17 4.49
C TYR A 31 0.82 -0.18 3.87
N ASP A 32 1.91 -0.65 3.28
CA ASP A 32 2.87 0.22 2.61
C ASP A 32 2.49 0.49 1.14
N PHE A 33 1.25 0.96 0.95
CA PHE A 33 0.70 1.33 -0.38
C PHE A 33 1.44 2.48 -1.04
N TYR A 34 2.11 3.32 -0.23
CA TYR A 34 2.91 4.43 -0.74
C TYR A 34 4.15 3.94 -1.49
N SER A 35 4.94 3.05 -0.89
CA SER A 35 6.12 2.48 -1.55
C SER A 35 5.74 1.66 -2.78
N GLN A 36 4.62 0.93 -2.75
CA GLN A 36 4.09 0.24 -3.93
C GLN A 36 3.83 1.22 -5.07
N CYS A 37 3.15 2.35 -4.80
CA CYS A 37 2.87 3.37 -5.80
C CYS A 37 4.14 3.99 -6.36
N LEU A 38 5.17 4.24 -5.53
CA LEU A 38 6.44 4.78 -6.00
C LEU A 38 7.16 3.80 -6.94
N ASP A 39 7.19 2.53 -6.60
CA ASP A 39 7.83 1.51 -7.44
C ASP A 39 7.07 1.33 -8.77
N ASP A 40 5.74 1.38 -8.74
CA ASP A 40 4.92 1.33 -9.96
C ASP A 40 5.11 2.57 -10.86
N ALA A 41 5.53 3.69 -10.28
CA ALA A 41 5.76 4.94 -11.00
C ALA A 41 7.15 5.04 -11.64
N LEU A 42 8.06 4.11 -11.37
CA LEU A 42 9.40 4.11 -11.98
C LEU A 42 9.31 3.95 -13.52
N PRO A 43 10.15 4.67 -14.30
CA PRO A 43 11.33 5.43 -13.90
C PRO A 43 11.09 6.94 -13.63
N ARG A 44 9.89 7.37 -13.25
CA ARG A 44 9.62 8.80 -12.96
C ARG A 44 10.54 9.34 -11.86
N THR A 45 11.03 10.57 -12.08
CA THR A 45 11.84 11.26 -11.06
C THR A 45 10.99 11.62 -9.84
N MET A 46 11.53 11.38 -8.64
CA MET A 46 10.89 11.79 -7.39
C MET A 46 10.72 13.31 -7.35
N ASN A 47 9.49 13.76 -7.19
CA ASN A 47 9.14 15.18 -7.04
C ASN A 47 7.87 15.33 -6.18
N ASN A 48 7.54 16.56 -5.83
CA ASN A 48 6.37 16.86 -5.01
C ASN A 48 5.04 16.34 -5.59
N GLY A 49 4.90 16.36 -6.90
CA GLY A 49 3.72 15.82 -7.59
C GLY A 49 3.57 14.32 -7.38
N LEU A 50 4.66 13.56 -7.49
CA LEU A 50 4.66 12.12 -7.25
C LEU A 50 4.41 11.78 -5.78
N VAL A 51 4.99 12.55 -4.85
CA VAL A 51 4.71 12.41 -3.41
C VAL A 51 3.21 12.61 -3.14
N TYR A 52 2.61 13.66 -3.68
CA TYR A 52 1.17 13.93 -3.53
C TYR A 52 0.32 12.80 -4.13
N GLU A 53 0.62 12.38 -5.36
CA GLU A 53 -0.11 11.32 -6.06
C GLU A 53 -0.09 10.01 -5.27
N CYS A 54 1.10 9.54 -4.86
CA CYS A 54 1.24 8.28 -4.16
C CYS A 54 0.68 8.33 -2.74
N SER A 55 0.79 9.46 -2.05
CA SER A 55 0.16 9.64 -0.73
C SER A 55 -1.37 9.60 -0.83
N THR A 56 -1.94 10.25 -1.82
CA THR A 56 -3.40 10.26 -2.06
C THR A 56 -3.91 8.87 -2.41
N LYS A 57 -3.21 8.14 -3.30
CA LYS A 57 -3.55 6.75 -3.63
C LYS A 57 -3.47 5.82 -2.41
N ALA A 58 -2.48 6.01 -1.56
CA ALA A 58 -2.35 5.25 -0.31
C ALA A 58 -3.51 5.55 0.65
N LEU A 59 -3.88 6.84 0.81
CA LEU A 59 -5.03 7.26 1.63
C LEU A 59 -6.34 6.63 1.16
N GLN A 60 -6.58 6.56 -0.15
CA GLN A 60 -7.77 5.91 -0.73
C GLN A 60 -7.88 4.43 -0.34
N LYS A 61 -6.76 3.75 -0.08
CA LYS A 61 -6.74 2.36 0.41
C LYS A 61 -6.81 2.26 1.93
N ILE A 62 -6.19 3.19 2.65
CA ILE A 62 -6.10 3.17 4.12
C ILE A 62 -7.43 3.57 4.77
N ASP A 63 -8.10 4.60 4.27
CA ASP A 63 -9.32 5.14 4.88
C ASP A 63 -10.46 4.12 4.98
N PRO A 64 -10.80 3.35 3.93
CA PRO A 64 -11.80 2.29 4.04
C PRO A 64 -11.45 1.23 5.09
N LEU A 65 -10.16 0.87 5.18
CA LEU A 65 -9.70 -0.11 6.16
C LEU A 65 -9.86 0.41 7.60
N ILE A 66 -9.54 1.68 7.86
CA ILE A 66 -9.78 2.30 9.17
C ILE A 66 -11.26 2.23 9.53
N GLN A 67 -12.16 2.61 8.59
CA GLN A 67 -13.61 2.57 8.84
C GLN A 67 -14.09 1.13 9.10
N GLU A 68 -13.62 0.16 8.34
CA GLU A 68 -13.93 -1.24 8.56
C GLU A 68 -13.54 -1.68 9.99
N ARG A 69 -12.34 -1.31 10.46
CA ARG A 69 -11.88 -1.66 11.81
C ARG A 69 -12.72 -1.02 12.91
N ILE A 70 -13.08 0.24 12.74
CA ILE A 70 -13.93 0.95 13.71
C ILE A 70 -15.32 0.34 13.76
N ASN A 71 -15.89 0.00 12.61
CA ASN A 71 -17.24 -0.57 12.52
C ASN A 71 -17.30 -2.05 12.95
N SER A 72 -16.16 -2.76 13.01
CA SER A 72 -16.11 -4.20 13.33
C SER A 72 -16.61 -4.54 14.75
N LYS A 73 -16.70 -3.55 15.65
CA LYS A 73 -17.22 -3.71 17.02
C LYS A 73 -18.69 -3.28 17.17
N GLY A 74 -19.37 -3.06 16.04
CA GLY A 74 -20.77 -2.66 16.00
C GLY A 74 -20.97 -1.15 16.03
N THR A 75 -22.22 -0.74 16.17
CA THR A 75 -22.61 0.67 16.25
C THR A 75 -22.51 1.20 17.67
N CYS A 76 -22.15 2.46 17.80
CA CYS A 76 -22.21 3.18 19.05
C CYS A 76 -23.66 3.64 19.28
N GLU A 77 -24.33 3.03 20.26
CA GLU A 77 -25.68 3.38 20.69
C GLU A 77 -25.62 4.41 21.84
N SER A 78 -26.49 5.40 21.81
CA SER A 78 -26.55 6.44 22.85
C SER A 78 -26.88 5.88 24.23
N GLU A 79 -27.62 4.76 24.28
CA GLU A 79 -28.01 4.07 25.50
C GLU A 79 -26.86 3.29 26.17
N LYS A 80 -25.76 3.06 25.42
CA LYS A 80 -24.57 2.30 25.88
C LYS A 80 -23.30 3.08 25.62
N PRO A 81 -23.11 4.29 26.18
CA PRO A 81 -22.02 5.17 25.88
C PRO A 81 -20.63 4.60 26.24
N GLU A 82 -20.58 3.66 27.19
CA GLU A 82 -19.33 2.98 27.60
C GLU A 82 -18.99 1.75 26.78
N SER A 83 -19.78 1.45 25.74
CA SER A 83 -19.51 0.31 24.86
C SER A 83 -18.16 0.47 24.15
N HIS A 84 -17.56 -0.66 23.77
CA HIS A 84 -16.32 -0.68 23.01
C HIS A 84 -16.46 0.05 21.66
N ALA A 85 -17.62 -0.08 21.01
CA ALA A 85 -17.93 0.63 19.76
C ALA A 85 -17.91 2.16 19.97
N CYS A 86 -18.52 2.65 21.06
CA CYS A 86 -18.52 4.07 21.39
C CYS A 86 -17.12 4.59 21.73
N SER A 87 -16.34 3.81 22.48
CA SER A 87 -14.94 4.14 22.80
C SER A 87 -14.06 4.24 21.55
N LEU A 88 -14.19 3.30 20.61
CA LEU A 88 -13.48 3.37 19.32
C LEU A 88 -13.88 4.58 18.50
N LYS A 89 -15.18 4.91 18.44
CA LYS A 89 -15.68 6.07 17.72
C LYS A 89 -15.13 7.38 18.30
N ARG A 90 -15.14 7.54 19.64
CA ARG A 90 -14.52 8.68 20.33
C ARG A 90 -13.02 8.77 20.04
N SER A 91 -12.31 7.64 20.14
CA SER A 91 -10.89 7.56 19.83
C SER A 91 -10.58 7.93 18.37
N GLN A 92 -11.46 7.58 17.43
CA GLN A 92 -11.29 7.98 16.02
C GLN A 92 -11.50 9.47 15.82
N THR A 93 -12.47 10.09 16.52
CA THR A 93 -12.68 11.54 16.48
C THR A 93 -11.46 12.28 17.04
N ALA A 94 -10.93 11.84 18.19
CA ALA A 94 -9.71 12.41 18.76
C ALA A 94 -8.50 12.27 17.83
N PHE A 95 -8.35 11.10 17.20
CA PHE A 95 -7.28 10.89 16.22
C PHE A 95 -7.43 11.80 15.00
N LYS A 96 -8.65 12.02 14.50
CA LYS A 96 -8.90 12.95 13.39
C LYS A 96 -8.46 14.37 13.73
N ASN A 97 -8.81 14.85 14.92
CA ASN A 97 -8.39 16.17 15.38
C ASN A 97 -6.86 16.26 15.52
N TYR A 98 -6.25 15.20 16.04
CA TYR A 98 -4.79 15.12 16.19
C TYR A 98 -4.07 15.23 14.84
N PHE A 99 -4.37 14.39 13.87
CA PHE A 99 -3.64 14.44 12.60
C PHE A 99 -3.91 15.72 11.80
N GLN A 100 -5.11 16.29 11.92
CA GLN A 100 -5.40 17.59 11.31
C GLN A 100 -4.54 18.69 11.91
N SER A 101 -4.34 18.69 13.23
CA SER A 101 -3.45 19.62 13.90
C SER A 101 -1.99 19.42 13.51
N GLU A 102 -1.51 18.17 13.57
CA GLU A 102 -0.12 17.82 13.26
C GLU A 102 0.27 18.15 11.81
N CYS A 103 -0.63 17.93 10.85
CA CYS A 103 -0.32 18.15 9.44
C CYS A 103 -0.61 19.59 8.96
N THR A 104 -1.21 20.45 9.78
CA THR A 104 -1.66 21.82 9.39
C THR A 104 -0.50 22.72 8.95
N TRP A 105 0.69 22.55 9.50
CA TRP A 105 1.87 23.33 9.12
C TRP A 105 2.23 23.20 7.62
N ASN A 106 1.70 22.20 6.93
CA ASN A 106 1.91 21.98 5.50
C ASN A 106 0.61 21.88 4.69
N LYS A 107 -0.46 22.52 5.18
CA LYS A 107 -1.84 22.39 4.68
C LYS A 107 -2.01 22.62 3.17
N TYR A 108 -1.16 23.41 2.56
CA TYR A 108 -1.25 23.75 1.14
C TYR A 108 -0.16 23.10 0.29
N GLY A 109 0.62 22.19 0.87
CA GLY A 109 1.71 21.52 0.19
C GLY A 109 1.49 20.02 -0.02
N PRO A 110 2.26 19.41 -0.90
CA PRO A 110 2.20 17.95 -1.16
C PRO A 110 2.52 17.11 0.08
N MET A 111 3.26 17.69 1.02
CA MET A 111 3.61 17.04 2.27
C MET A 111 2.44 16.90 3.24
N TYR A 112 1.32 17.65 3.06
CA TYR A 112 0.12 17.45 3.87
C TYR A 112 -0.44 16.03 3.69
N SER A 113 -0.66 15.61 2.44
CA SER A 113 -1.15 14.26 2.14
C SER A 113 -0.19 13.18 2.61
N TYR A 114 1.12 13.42 2.53
CA TYR A 114 2.12 12.49 3.03
C TYR A 114 2.08 12.36 4.56
N CYS A 115 2.01 13.49 5.28
CA CYS A 115 1.85 13.52 6.74
C CYS A 115 0.59 12.76 7.18
N GLU A 116 -0.56 13.08 6.59
CA GLU A 116 -1.83 12.42 6.86
C GLU A 116 -1.75 10.91 6.61
N MET A 117 -1.17 10.51 5.48
CA MET A 117 -0.99 9.11 5.11
C MET A 117 -0.14 8.36 6.14
N MET A 118 0.97 8.93 6.59
CA MET A 118 1.84 8.30 7.57
C MET A 118 1.12 8.07 8.91
N LEU A 119 0.43 9.10 9.42
CA LEU A 119 -0.31 8.99 10.68
C LEU A 119 -1.47 8.00 10.59
N LYS A 120 -2.22 8.00 9.48
CA LYS A 120 -3.32 7.05 9.26
C LYS A 120 -2.83 5.62 9.07
N LYS A 121 -1.68 5.40 8.43
CA LYS A 121 -1.05 4.07 8.34
C LYS A 121 -0.71 3.52 9.73
N ASP A 122 -0.15 4.35 10.60
CA ASP A 122 0.16 3.92 11.98
C ASP A 122 -1.11 3.73 12.82
N ARG A 123 -2.14 4.56 12.62
CA ARG A 123 -3.47 4.35 13.21
C ARG A 123 -4.06 3.01 12.82
N LEU A 124 -3.98 2.63 11.55
CA LEU A 124 -4.50 1.35 11.06
C LEU A 124 -3.79 0.16 11.71
N LYS A 125 -2.46 0.21 11.83
CA LYS A 125 -1.68 -0.81 12.55
C LYS A 125 -2.08 -0.91 14.03
N TRP A 126 -2.36 0.22 14.68
CA TRP A 126 -2.83 0.25 16.05
C TRP A 126 -4.22 -0.39 16.18
N LEU A 127 -5.14 -0.04 15.28
CA LEU A 127 -6.49 -0.63 15.24
C LEU A 127 -6.45 -2.14 15.05
N ASP A 128 -5.61 -2.68 14.16
CA ASP A 128 -5.43 -4.12 13.98
C ASP A 128 -5.09 -4.83 15.29
N ARG A 129 -4.18 -4.24 16.07
CA ARG A 129 -3.75 -4.81 17.37
C ARG A 129 -4.87 -4.71 18.42
N THR A 130 -5.56 -3.59 18.45
CA THR A 130 -6.56 -3.27 19.49
C THR A 130 -7.89 -3.99 19.24
N VAL A 131 -8.30 -4.07 17.99
CA VAL A 131 -9.60 -4.68 17.61
C VAL A 131 -9.48 -6.20 17.51
N GLY A 132 -8.27 -6.74 17.46
CA GLY A 132 -8.02 -8.19 17.46
C GLY A 132 -8.48 -8.87 16.18
N ILE A 133 -8.51 -8.16 15.04
CA ILE A 133 -8.71 -8.80 13.74
C ILE A 133 -7.43 -9.59 13.44
N ARG A 134 -7.45 -10.86 13.81
CA ARG A 134 -6.48 -11.83 13.29
C ARG A 134 -6.75 -11.93 11.79
N THR A 135 -5.91 -11.27 10.99
CA THR A 135 -5.84 -11.63 9.57
C THR A 135 -5.53 -13.13 9.53
N LYS A 136 -6.50 -13.93 9.07
CA LYS A 136 -6.19 -15.30 8.67
C LYS A 136 -5.10 -15.17 7.61
N ASN A 137 -3.88 -15.56 7.96
CA ASN A 137 -2.84 -15.76 6.98
C ASN A 137 -3.33 -16.88 6.07
N ASN A 138 -3.72 -16.51 4.84
CA ASN A 138 -3.85 -17.47 3.75
C ASN A 138 -2.49 -17.60 3.10
#